data_01d00ba1f5eef1231cc2b582bf30813d
#
_entry.id   01d00ba1f5eef1231cc2b582bf30813d
#
_cell.length_a   1.000
_cell.length_b   1.000
_cell.length_c   1.000
_cell.angle_alpha   90.00
_cell.angle_beta   90.00
_cell.angle_gamma   90.00
#
_symmetry.space_group_name_H-M   'P 1'
#
loop_
_entity.id
_entity.type
_entity.pdbx_description
1 polymer ?
#
loop_
_entity_poly.entity_id
_entity_poly.type
_entity_poly.pdbx_seq_one_letter_code
_entity_poly.pdbx_strand_id
1 'polypeptide(L)'
;MIRDKNILAIIPARGGSKGLPGKNTLPMCGKPLIGWSIDKAKKSTYLDTILVTTDDQKIADIAQSFGAYVPFIRPAELATDQSSTYDVIRHALSYFKDTESKEFDFVVLLEPTSPLREDDDIDKMLELIVAREDEFDSIVSIGEVTEHPSIMKRLVGDGIEPFCPELAQ
;
A
#
# COMPACT_ATOMS: atom_id res chain seq x y z
N MET A 1 7.11 -7.90 17.91
CA MET A 1 8.28 -7.01 17.60
C MET A 1 9.43 -7.84 17.04
N ILE A 2 10.09 -7.36 16.01
CA ILE A 2 11.32 -7.97 15.46
C ILE A 2 12.50 -7.07 15.80
N ARG A 3 13.49 -7.61 16.54
CA ARG A 3 14.69 -6.86 16.99
C ARG A 3 14.41 -5.48 17.62
N ASP A 4 13.37 -5.37 18.43
CA ASP A 4 12.92 -4.13 19.10
C ASP A 4 12.56 -2.98 18.14
N LYS A 5 12.23 -3.28 16.90
CA LYS A 5 11.76 -2.31 15.90
C LYS A 5 10.26 -2.06 16.00
N ASN A 6 9.87 -0.79 15.84
CA ASN A 6 8.48 -0.37 15.72
C ASN A 6 8.10 -0.32 14.22
N ILE A 7 7.06 -1.03 13.84
CA ILE A 7 6.70 -1.21 12.42
C ILE A 7 5.26 -0.77 12.17
N LEU A 8 5.11 0.19 11.25
CA LEU A 8 3.81 0.71 10.81
C LEU A 8 3.43 0.10 9.46
N ALA A 9 2.30 -0.59 9.38
CA ALA A 9 1.66 -0.86 8.10
C ALA A 9 0.76 0.30 7.69
N ILE A 10 0.90 0.80 6.46
CA ILE A 10 0.03 1.82 5.87
C ILE A 10 -0.72 1.21 4.68
N ILE A 11 -2.05 1.30 4.73
CA ILE A 11 -2.96 0.88 3.67
C ILE A 11 -3.63 2.14 3.10
N PRO A 12 -3.11 2.72 1.98
CA PRO A 12 -3.71 3.89 1.37
C PRO A 12 -4.94 3.50 0.54
N ALA A 13 -6.09 4.10 0.84
CA ALA A 13 -7.35 3.77 0.18
C ALA A 13 -8.18 5.03 -0.08
N ARG A 14 -8.00 5.66 -1.25
CA ARG A 14 -8.81 6.83 -1.62
C ARG A 14 -10.19 6.44 -2.12
N GLY A 15 -11.18 7.33 -1.94
CA GLY A 15 -12.55 7.18 -2.45
C GLY A 15 -12.64 7.35 -3.96
N GLY A 16 -11.87 8.31 -4.52
CA GLY A 16 -11.91 8.72 -5.93
C GLY A 16 -11.14 7.82 -6.90
N SER A 17 -11.50 6.54 -7.02
CA SER A 17 -10.89 5.61 -8.00
C SER A 17 -11.45 5.82 -9.39
N LYS A 18 -10.63 6.24 -10.39
CA LYS A 18 -11.08 6.48 -11.78
C LYS A 18 -11.40 5.21 -12.55
N GLY A 19 -10.54 4.19 -12.49
CA GLY A 19 -10.71 2.95 -13.25
C GLY A 19 -11.88 2.10 -12.78
N LEU A 20 -12.14 2.08 -11.47
CA LEU A 20 -13.26 1.38 -10.86
C LEU A 20 -13.76 2.19 -9.66
N PRO A 21 -14.83 2.98 -9.82
CA PRO A 21 -15.37 3.80 -8.73
C PRO A 21 -15.68 2.99 -7.48
N GLY A 22 -15.24 3.49 -6.32
CA GLY A 22 -15.47 2.83 -5.04
C GLY A 22 -14.78 1.46 -4.85
N LYS A 23 -13.78 1.12 -5.65
CA LYS A 23 -13.17 -0.22 -5.70
C LYS A 23 -12.79 -0.78 -4.33
N ASN A 24 -12.31 0.07 -3.41
CA ASN A 24 -11.86 -0.36 -2.08
C ASN A 24 -13.01 -0.93 -1.22
N THR A 25 -14.25 -0.52 -1.50
CA THR A 25 -15.45 -0.99 -0.79
C THR A 25 -16.24 -2.05 -1.55
N LEU A 26 -15.89 -2.33 -2.82
CA LEU A 26 -16.55 -3.35 -3.61
C LEU A 26 -16.21 -4.75 -3.09
N PRO A 27 -17.20 -5.67 -3.10
CA PRO A 27 -16.97 -7.03 -2.65
C PRO A 27 -16.12 -7.80 -3.66
N MET A 28 -15.10 -8.47 -3.14
CA MET A 28 -14.28 -9.46 -3.83
C MET A 28 -14.30 -10.73 -3.01
N CYS A 29 -14.86 -11.82 -3.54
CA CYS A 29 -15.00 -13.10 -2.85
C CYS A 29 -15.60 -12.96 -1.43
N GLY A 30 -16.71 -12.20 -1.33
CA GLY A 30 -17.51 -12.10 -0.09
C GLY A 30 -17.08 -11.04 0.92
N LYS A 31 -15.97 -10.30 0.70
CA LYS A 31 -15.57 -9.18 1.55
C LYS A 31 -15.10 -7.97 0.73
N PRO A 32 -15.16 -6.73 1.28
CA PRO A 32 -14.62 -5.54 0.61
C PRO A 32 -13.15 -5.70 0.25
N LEU A 33 -12.73 -5.16 -0.90
CA LEU A 33 -11.36 -5.28 -1.39
C LEU A 33 -10.32 -4.88 -0.32
N ILE A 34 -10.55 -3.75 0.37
CA ILE A 34 -9.65 -3.27 1.43
C ILE A 34 -9.52 -4.27 2.60
N GLY A 35 -10.58 -5.04 2.88
CA GLY A 35 -10.59 -6.02 3.96
C GLY A 35 -9.57 -7.13 3.79
N TRP A 36 -9.22 -7.48 2.54
CA TRP A 36 -8.16 -8.46 2.26
C TRP A 36 -6.79 -8.01 2.74
N SER A 37 -6.43 -6.75 2.46
CA SER A 37 -5.14 -6.20 2.92
C SER A 37 -5.09 -6.05 4.44
N ILE A 38 -6.20 -5.66 5.07
CA ILE A 38 -6.29 -5.55 6.53
C ILE A 38 -6.15 -6.92 7.18
N ASP A 39 -6.86 -7.94 6.68
CA ASP A 39 -6.77 -9.31 7.22
C ASP A 39 -5.37 -9.88 7.09
N LYS A 40 -4.67 -9.62 5.97
CA LYS A 40 -3.27 -10.05 5.79
C LYS A 40 -2.33 -9.30 6.75
N ALA A 41 -2.50 -8.00 6.92
CA ALA A 41 -1.73 -7.23 7.89
C ALA A 41 -1.91 -7.75 9.32
N LYS A 42 -3.13 -8.12 9.70
CA LYS A 42 -3.44 -8.66 11.04
C LYS A 42 -2.83 -10.05 11.32
N LYS A 43 -2.43 -10.77 10.28
CA LYS A 43 -1.73 -12.07 10.44
C LYS A 43 -0.24 -11.91 10.72
N SER A 44 0.34 -10.78 10.34
CA SER A 44 1.73 -10.48 10.66
C SER A 44 1.95 -10.43 12.17
N THR A 45 3.03 -11.05 12.61
CA THR A 45 3.46 -11.06 14.02
C THR A 45 4.35 -9.87 14.37
N TYR A 46 4.77 -9.09 13.37
CA TYR A 46 5.74 -8.01 13.53
C TYR A 46 5.15 -6.61 13.42
N LEU A 47 3.96 -6.46 12.86
CA LEU A 47 3.32 -5.15 12.72
C LEU A 47 2.76 -4.64 14.06
N ASP A 48 3.17 -3.45 14.47
CA ASP A 48 2.71 -2.82 15.72
C ASP A 48 1.45 -1.98 15.52
N THR A 49 1.29 -1.42 14.34
CA THR A 49 0.13 -0.59 13.99
C THR A 49 -0.27 -0.83 12.54
N ILE A 50 -1.56 -1.02 12.31
CA ILE A 50 -2.15 -1.16 10.97
C ILE A 50 -3.02 0.05 10.70
N LEU A 51 -2.47 1.04 9.98
CA LEU A 51 -3.15 2.28 9.62
C LEU A 51 -3.83 2.15 8.26
N VAL A 52 -5.10 2.50 8.19
CA VAL A 52 -5.75 2.84 6.92
C VAL A 52 -5.85 4.34 6.80
N THR A 53 -5.31 4.91 5.72
CA THR A 53 -5.42 6.34 5.42
C THR A 53 -6.34 6.56 4.23
N THR A 54 -7.44 7.28 4.43
CA THR A 54 -8.49 7.50 3.44
C THR A 54 -9.12 8.88 3.59
N ASP A 55 -9.60 9.43 2.47
CA ASP A 55 -10.40 10.66 2.37
C ASP A 55 -11.92 10.37 2.40
N ASP A 56 -12.33 9.11 2.46
CA ASP A 56 -13.71 8.65 2.34
C ASP A 56 -14.18 8.02 3.65
N GLN A 57 -15.24 8.57 4.26
CA GLN A 57 -15.78 8.08 5.53
C GLN A 57 -16.28 6.64 5.45
N LYS A 58 -16.88 6.22 4.32
CA LYS A 58 -17.36 4.84 4.14
C LYS A 58 -16.20 3.85 4.14
N ILE A 59 -15.07 4.20 3.53
CA ILE A 59 -13.86 3.38 3.57
C ILE A 59 -13.33 3.33 5.00
N ALA A 60 -13.32 4.45 5.73
CA ALA A 60 -12.89 4.52 7.12
C ALA A 60 -13.73 3.59 8.02
N ASP A 61 -15.06 3.65 7.91
CA ASP A 61 -15.99 2.83 8.70
C ASP A 61 -15.78 1.33 8.43
N ILE A 62 -15.61 0.96 7.15
CA ILE A 62 -15.31 -0.42 6.76
C ILE A 62 -13.96 -0.85 7.34
N ALA A 63 -12.91 -0.05 7.18
CA ALA A 63 -11.58 -0.37 7.68
C ALA A 63 -11.57 -0.58 9.19
N GLN A 64 -12.27 0.27 9.95
CA GLN A 64 -12.44 0.13 11.39
C GLN A 64 -13.20 -1.16 11.76
N SER A 65 -14.22 -1.54 10.99
CA SER A 65 -14.96 -2.78 11.23
C SER A 65 -14.10 -4.04 11.03
N PHE A 66 -13.03 -3.95 10.22
CA PHE A 66 -12.01 -4.99 10.06
C PHE A 66 -10.87 -4.90 11.09
N GLY A 67 -10.90 -3.89 11.97
CA GLY A 67 -9.94 -3.72 13.07
C GLY A 67 -8.69 -2.92 12.68
N ALA A 68 -8.71 -2.18 11.59
CA ALA A 68 -7.64 -1.23 11.26
C ALA A 68 -7.79 0.06 12.06
N TYR A 69 -6.66 0.73 12.30
CA TYR A 69 -6.63 2.04 12.92
C TYR A 69 -6.87 3.13 11.86
N VAL A 70 -7.85 4.00 12.11
CA VAL A 70 -8.21 5.12 11.22
C VAL A 70 -8.43 6.38 12.08
N PRO A 71 -7.35 7.04 12.50
CA PRO A 71 -7.45 8.14 13.46
C PRO A 71 -7.84 9.48 12.83
N PHE A 72 -7.81 9.59 11.53
CA PHE A 72 -8.12 10.82 10.78
C PHE A 72 -8.75 10.50 9.42
N ILE A 73 -9.44 11.48 8.87
CA ILE A 73 -9.79 11.52 7.45
C ILE A 73 -8.70 12.31 6.74
N ARG A 74 -8.09 11.69 5.73
CA ARG A 74 -6.97 12.27 4.97
C ARG A 74 -7.43 13.53 4.23
N PRO A 75 -6.66 14.63 4.27
CA PRO A 75 -6.94 15.84 3.51
C PRO A 75 -7.15 15.57 2.02
N ALA A 76 -8.13 16.26 1.41
CA ALA A 76 -8.53 16.03 0.01
C ALA A 76 -7.38 16.27 -0.98
N GLU A 77 -6.49 17.22 -0.68
CA GLU A 77 -5.29 17.52 -1.48
C GLU A 77 -4.31 16.33 -1.56
N LEU A 78 -4.34 15.42 -0.58
CA LEU A 78 -3.56 14.18 -0.57
C LEU A 78 -4.32 12.96 -1.15
N ALA A 79 -5.53 13.19 -1.69
CA ALA A 79 -6.36 12.15 -2.28
C ALA A 79 -6.58 12.33 -3.80
N THR A 80 -5.86 13.26 -4.43
CA THR A 80 -5.91 13.52 -5.87
C THR A 80 -5.14 12.45 -6.68
N ASP A 81 -5.31 12.46 -8.00
CA ASP A 81 -4.55 11.57 -8.90
C ASP A 81 -3.06 11.94 -8.97
N GLN A 82 -2.71 13.16 -8.61
CA GLN A 82 -1.34 13.66 -8.61
C GLN A 82 -0.66 13.52 -7.24
N SER A 83 -1.42 13.16 -6.20
CA SER A 83 -0.87 12.97 -4.87
C SER A 83 0.08 11.77 -4.85
N SER A 84 1.32 12.01 -4.45
CA SER A 84 2.29 10.92 -4.36
C SER A 84 2.03 10.04 -3.13
N THR A 85 2.33 8.74 -3.25
CA THR A 85 2.30 7.83 -2.10
C THR A 85 3.24 8.30 -0.99
N TYR A 86 4.36 8.92 -1.36
CA TYR A 86 5.30 9.50 -0.40
C TYR A 86 4.66 10.57 0.50
N ASP A 87 3.87 11.49 -0.08
CA ASP A 87 3.19 12.54 0.70
C ASP A 87 2.13 11.95 1.65
N VAL A 88 1.46 10.88 1.21
CA VAL A 88 0.51 10.14 2.06
C VAL A 88 1.22 9.47 3.25
N ILE A 89 2.37 8.84 3.02
CA ILE A 89 3.18 8.23 4.07
C ILE A 89 3.69 9.31 5.02
N ARG A 90 4.23 10.41 4.50
CA ARG A 90 4.73 11.52 5.32
C ARG A 90 3.65 12.13 6.20
N HIS A 91 2.44 12.34 5.66
CA HIS A 91 1.30 12.81 6.44
C HIS A 91 0.97 11.85 7.61
N ALA A 92 0.94 10.55 7.35
CA ALA A 92 0.68 9.56 8.38
C ALA A 92 1.75 9.56 9.49
N LEU A 93 3.03 9.60 9.11
CA LEU A 93 4.14 9.66 10.06
C LEU A 93 4.13 10.95 10.90
N SER A 94 3.82 12.10 10.27
CA SER A 94 3.67 13.38 10.98
C SER A 94 2.53 13.31 12.01
N TYR A 95 1.39 12.72 11.64
CA TYR A 95 0.28 12.53 12.58
C TYR A 95 0.72 11.75 13.84
N PHE A 96 1.39 10.61 13.67
CA PHE A 96 1.84 9.82 14.81
C PHE A 96 2.87 10.56 15.67
N LYS A 97 3.81 11.24 15.05
CA LYS A 97 4.84 12.03 15.76
C LYS A 97 4.21 13.18 16.55
N ASP A 98 3.34 13.97 15.92
CA ASP A 98 2.82 15.22 16.49
C ASP A 98 1.67 14.97 17.47
N THR A 99 0.87 13.90 17.27
CA THR A 99 -0.34 13.64 18.06
C THR A 99 -0.15 12.53 19.09
N GLU A 100 0.63 11.50 18.76
CA GLU A 100 0.80 10.32 19.62
C GLU A 100 2.23 10.20 20.19
N SER A 101 3.15 11.10 19.80
CA SER A 101 4.57 11.02 20.18
C SER A 101 5.19 9.65 19.84
N LYS A 102 4.76 9.06 18.71
CA LYS A 102 5.17 7.73 18.27
C LYS A 102 5.97 7.81 16.97
N GLU A 103 7.09 7.14 16.95
CA GLU A 103 7.95 7.01 15.78
C GLU A 103 8.10 5.54 15.39
N PHE A 104 8.36 5.27 14.10
CA PHE A 104 8.51 3.94 13.55
C PHE A 104 9.84 3.79 12.84
N ASP A 105 10.45 2.63 12.99
CA ASP A 105 11.70 2.26 12.32
C ASP A 105 11.46 1.85 10.86
N PHE A 106 10.33 1.18 10.60
CA PHE A 106 9.95 0.73 9.27
C PHE A 106 8.49 1.04 8.94
N VAL A 107 8.25 1.28 7.65
CA VAL A 107 6.91 1.42 7.08
C VAL A 107 6.68 0.32 6.05
N VAL A 108 5.60 -0.42 6.21
CA VAL A 108 5.13 -1.42 5.24
C VAL A 108 3.95 -0.85 4.46
N LEU A 109 4.15 -0.61 3.17
CA LEU A 109 3.07 -0.15 2.29
C LEU A 109 2.28 -1.33 1.75
N LEU A 110 0.99 -1.39 2.03
CA LEU A 110 0.09 -2.47 1.61
C LEU A 110 -1.00 -1.94 0.69
N GLU A 111 -0.77 -1.96 -0.60
CA GLU A 111 -1.77 -1.54 -1.59
C GLU A 111 -2.99 -2.48 -1.58
N PRO A 112 -4.24 -1.96 -1.46
CA PRO A 112 -5.45 -2.77 -1.54
C PRO A 112 -5.62 -3.54 -2.85
N THR A 113 -4.98 -3.05 -3.92
CA THR A 113 -4.99 -3.68 -5.26
C THR A 113 -4.13 -4.92 -5.39
N SER A 114 -3.43 -5.31 -4.33
CA SER A 114 -2.68 -6.57 -4.25
C SER A 114 -3.28 -7.48 -3.17
N PRO A 115 -4.53 -8.01 -3.37
CA PRO A 115 -5.24 -8.76 -2.33
C PRO A 115 -4.74 -10.20 -2.12
N LEU A 116 -3.96 -10.74 -3.07
CA LEU A 116 -3.55 -12.15 -3.11
C LEU A 116 -2.21 -12.43 -2.43
N ARG A 117 -1.82 -11.60 -1.43
CA ARG A 117 -0.63 -11.88 -0.62
C ARG A 117 -0.82 -13.18 0.15
N GLU A 118 0.25 -13.96 0.27
CA GLU A 118 0.27 -15.09 1.20
C GLU A 118 0.28 -14.60 2.65
N ASP A 119 0.00 -15.50 3.59
CA ASP A 119 -0.18 -15.11 5.00
C ASP A 119 1.12 -14.67 5.66
N ASP A 120 2.26 -15.16 5.18
CA ASP A 120 3.60 -14.94 5.72
C ASP A 120 4.47 -13.99 4.88
N ASP A 121 3.94 -13.45 3.75
CA ASP A 121 4.71 -12.56 2.87
C ASP A 121 5.24 -11.33 3.60
N ILE A 122 4.40 -10.72 4.46
CA ILE A 122 4.78 -9.52 5.21
C ILE A 122 5.92 -9.83 6.17
N ASP A 123 5.80 -10.92 6.93
CA ASP A 123 6.78 -11.30 7.94
C ASP A 123 8.11 -11.70 7.28
N LYS A 124 8.09 -12.45 6.17
CA LYS A 124 9.29 -12.79 5.39
C LYS A 124 10.03 -11.56 4.87
N MET A 125 9.29 -10.56 4.35
CA MET A 125 9.89 -9.33 3.86
C MET A 125 10.51 -8.52 5.01
N LEU A 126 9.84 -8.44 6.16
CA LEU A 126 10.35 -7.77 7.34
C LEU A 126 11.60 -8.45 7.91
N GLU A 127 11.61 -9.76 7.99
CA GLU A 127 12.79 -10.53 8.41
C GLU A 127 14.00 -10.25 7.50
N LEU A 128 13.76 -10.20 6.18
CA LEU A 128 14.83 -9.95 5.21
C LEU A 128 15.40 -8.54 5.31
N ILE A 129 14.54 -7.50 5.40
CA ILE A 129 15.03 -6.11 5.47
C ILE A 129 15.70 -5.81 6.81
N VAL A 130 15.13 -6.26 7.93
CA VAL A 130 15.73 -6.06 9.25
C VAL A 130 17.06 -6.80 9.40
N ALA A 131 17.23 -7.97 8.74
CA ALA A 131 18.49 -8.68 8.74
C ALA A 131 19.60 -7.96 7.97
N ARG A 132 19.24 -7.08 7.04
CA ARG A 132 20.15 -6.38 6.11
C ARG A 132 19.96 -4.86 6.13
N GLU A 133 19.50 -4.30 7.23
CA GLU A 133 19.23 -2.85 7.38
C GLU A 133 20.49 -1.97 7.22
N ASP A 134 21.68 -2.53 7.42
CA ASP A 134 22.96 -1.84 7.18
C ASP A 134 23.31 -1.77 5.67
N GLU A 135 22.66 -2.59 4.82
CA GLU A 135 22.95 -2.68 3.39
C GLU A 135 21.87 -2.02 2.53
N PHE A 136 20.62 -2.05 2.98
CA PHE A 136 19.46 -1.61 2.20
C PHE A 136 18.47 -0.77 3.00
N ASP A 137 18.01 0.31 2.39
CA ASP A 137 16.97 1.21 2.95
C ASP A 137 15.54 0.75 2.62
N SER A 138 15.37 -0.14 1.64
CA SER A 138 14.06 -0.60 1.21
C SER A 138 14.08 -1.97 0.55
N ILE A 139 12.93 -2.63 0.56
CA ILE A 139 12.68 -3.91 -0.11
C ILE A 139 11.31 -3.86 -0.80
N VAL A 140 11.22 -4.41 -2.00
CA VAL A 140 9.98 -4.52 -2.75
C VAL A 140 9.75 -5.95 -3.22
N SER A 141 8.50 -6.39 -3.20
CA SER A 141 8.12 -7.65 -3.84
C SER A 141 8.02 -7.47 -5.35
N ILE A 142 8.58 -8.41 -6.09
CA ILE A 142 8.49 -8.45 -7.55
C ILE A 142 7.86 -9.78 -7.98
N GLY A 143 7.23 -9.79 -9.15
CA GLY A 143 6.67 -10.98 -9.77
C GLY A 143 7.18 -11.15 -11.20
N GLU A 144 7.04 -12.35 -11.73
CA GLU A 144 7.27 -12.59 -13.14
C GLU A 144 6.24 -11.84 -13.98
N VAL A 145 6.69 -11.30 -15.12
CA VAL A 145 5.80 -10.73 -16.12
C VAL A 145 5.63 -11.73 -17.26
N THR A 146 4.42 -11.87 -17.77
CA THR A 146 4.12 -12.78 -18.88
C THR A 146 4.63 -12.23 -20.22
N GLU A 147 4.71 -10.90 -20.32
CA GLU A 147 5.11 -10.21 -21.54
C GLU A 147 6.40 -9.41 -21.34
N HIS A 148 7.41 -9.66 -22.17
CA HIS A 148 8.66 -8.90 -22.09
C HIS A 148 8.45 -7.44 -22.52
N PRO A 149 9.03 -6.43 -21.82
CA PRO A 149 8.83 -5.01 -22.15
C PRO A 149 9.16 -4.63 -23.61
N SER A 150 10.08 -5.35 -24.27
CA SER A 150 10.44 -5.11 -25.68
C SER A 150 9.28 -5.32 -26.66
N ILE A 151 8.33 -6.20 -26.33
CA ILE A 151 7.16 -6.47 -27.20
C ILE A 151 5.94 -5.65 -26.83
N MET A 152 5.97 -4.98 -25.65
CA MET A 152 4.87 -4.11 -25.20
C MET A 152 4.79 -2.86 -26.10
N LYS A 153 3.56 -2.44 -26.39
CA LYS A 153 3.28 -1.26 -27.21
C LYS A 153 2.38 -0.30 -26.42
N ARG A 154 2.45 0.98 -26.76
CA ARG A 154 1.52 2.01 -26.29
C ARG A 154 0.80 2.65 -27.47
N LEU A 155 -0.42 3.08 -27.25
CA LEU A 155 -1.17 3.87 -28.21
C LEU A 155 -0.76 5.34 -28.09
N VAL A 156 -0.43 5.98 -29.22
CA VAL A 156 -0.14 7.41 -29.30
C VAL A 156 -0.96 7.99 -30.47
N GLY A 157 -2.05 8.69 -30.13
CA GLY A 157 -3.07 9.06 -31.10
C GLY A 157 -3.68 7.80 -31.73
N ASP A 158 -3.65 7.72 -33.08
CA ASP A 158 -4.13 6.56 -33.85
C ASP A 158 -2.98 5.56 -34.17
N GLY A 159 -1.78 5.80 -33.65
CA GLY A 159 -0.59 4.99 -33.91
C GLY A 159 -0.21 4.10 -32.73
N ILE A 160 0.75 3.19 -32.98
CA ILE A 160 1.32 2.27 -32.00
C ILE A 160 2.83 2.49 -31.94
N GLU A 161 3.35 2.73 -30.75
CA GLU A 161 4.79 2.89 -30.48
C GLU A 161 5.29 1.82 -29.50
N PRO A 162 6.59 1.46 -29.52
CA PRO A 162 7.19 0.64 -28.47
C PRO A 162 7.00 1.29 -27.09
N PHE A 163 6.65 0.49 -26.07
CA PHE A 163 6.55 0.95 -24.70
C PHE A 163 7.92 1.35 -24.14
N CYS A 164 8.94 0.55 -24.41
CA CYS A 164 10.34 0.79 -24.08
C CYS A 164 11.14 0.86 -25.41
N PRO A 165 11.31 2.04 -26.02
CA PRO A 165 12.02 2.19 -27.30
C PRO A 165 13.46 1.66 -27.25
N GLU A 166 14.14 1.80 -26.11
CA GLU A 166 15.51 1.33 -25.88
C GLU A 166 15.65 -0.21 -25.90
N LEU A 167 14.55 -0.94 -25.73
CA LEU A 167 14.48 -2.40 -25.77
C LEU A 167 13.84 -2.92 -27.07
N ALA A 168 13.34 -2.04 -27.92
CA ALA A 168 12.74 -2.43 -29.19
C ALA A 168 13.84 -2.88 -30.17
N GLN A 169 13.72 -4.10 -30.69
CA GLN A 169 14.55 -4.66 -31.73
C GLN A 169 13.93 -4.42 -33.11
#